data_c5beafdc7c021243051b4a7950e01009
#
_entry.id   c5beafdc7c021243051b4a7950e01009
#
_cell.length_a   1.000
_cell.length_b   1.000
_cell.length_c   1.000
_cell.angle_alpha   90.00
_cell.angle_beta   90.00
_cell.angle_gamma   90.00
#
_symmetry.space_group_name_H-M   'P 1'
#
loop_
_entity.id
_entity.type
_entity.pdbx_description
1 polymer ?
#
loop_
_entity_poly.entity_id
_entity_poly.type
_entity_poly.pdbx_seq_one_letter_code
_entity_poly.pdbx_strand_id
1 'polypeptide(L)'
;MSKLDELIRELCPDGVEYKKLGEIATVLRGASPRPIKKYITNDSDGVNWIKIGDVPVGSKYITQSEEKITKEGAEKSRYVQKGDFILSNSMSFGRPYILAIDGCIHDGWLSISNFKDVFLSDYLYYLLSSSAIQQEMKKRASFGGAVQNLNADIVKALVLPVPPIEVQSEIVRMLDSYTESVVELQRQLTAELTARKTQYSYYRDKLLTFDVRAQKKKIGELTRVFTAARVHKNEWTTEGVPFYRSSDVISKFNGVENSRGKAYISFDLYKKLSEKSGKIMKDDILITGGGSIGIPYIVPTNDPIYVKDADLLCIQKSDKFNSRFLYHYFLSTEFRKYLKNITHNATIAHYTISQIEDTLVPLPSIEIQNRIVNVLDNFEKICSDLNIGLPAEIEARQKQYEYYRDKLLTFAEIGNTILSRAEQSRAEQS
;
A
#
# COMPACT_ATOMS: atom_id res chain seq x y z
N MET A 1 -0.26 2.84 38.38
CA MET A 1 -1.60 2.68 37.79
C MET A 1 -1.81 3.88 36.88
N SER A 2 -2.34 3.71 35.68
CA SER A 2 -2.59 4.87 34.81
C SER A 2 -3.81 5.64 35.28
N LYS A 3 -3.93 6.93 34.94
CA LYS A 3 -5.11 7.73 35.19
C LYS A 3 -6.39 7.10 34.62
N LEU A 4 -6.28 6.46 33.45
CA LEU A 4 -7.39 5.73 32.84
C LEU A 4 -7.84 4.55 33.71
N ASP A 5 -6.90 3.77 34.29
CA ASP A 5 -7.25 2.65 35.17
C ASP A 5 -7.96 3.10 36.45
N GLU A 6 -7.58 4.27 36.97
CA GLU A 6 -8.24 4.89 38.13
C GLU A 6 -9.68 5.30 37.78
N LEU A 7 -9.85 6.03 36.66
CA LEU A 7 -11.20 6.44 36.20
C LEU A 7 -12.12 5.24 35.91
N ILE A 8 -11.61 4.18 35.23
CA ILE A 8 -12.39 2.98 34.95
C ILE A 8 -12.82 2.29 36.27
N ARG A 9 -11.92 2.19 37.26
CA ARG A 9 -12.24 1.58 38.56
C ARG A 9 -13.28 2.37 39.34
N GLU A 10 -13.21 3.70 39.28
CA GLU A 10 -14.10 4.60 40.02
C GLU A 10 -15.47 4.72 39.33
N LEU A 11 -15.48 4.93 38.01
CA LEU A 11 -16.69 5.27 37.27
C LEU A 11 -17.34 4.07 36.56
N CYS A 12 -16.63 2.97 36.39
CA CYS A 12 -17.11 1.77 35.71
C CYS A 12 -16.75 0.48 36.48
N PRO A 13 -17.01 0.39 37.80
CA PRO A 13 -16.60 -0.76 38.61
C PRO A 13 -17.21 -2.08 38.12
N ASP A 14 -18.44 -2.03 37.60
CA ASP A 14 -19.21 -3.16 37.08
C ASP A 14 -19.10 -3.33 35.56
N GLY A 15 -18.23 -2.57 34.89
CA GLY A 15 -18.08 -2.52 33.43
C GLY A 15 -18.78 -1.31 32.80
N VAL A 16 -19.00 -1.35 31.49
CA VAL A 16 -19.69 -0.28 30.75
C VAL A 16 -20.91 -0.81 30.02
N GLU A 17 -21.88 0.08 29.82
CA GLU A 17 -23.08 -0.23 29.04
C GLU A 17 -22.71 -0.26 27.54
N TYR A 18 -23.28 -1.21 26.79
CA TYR A 18 -23.17 -1.31 25.34
C TYR A 18 -24.53 -1.00 24.72
N LYS A 19 -24.54 -0.07 23.75
CA LYS A 19 -25.76 0.35 23.05
C LYS A 19 -25.62 0.23 21.55
N LYS A 20 -26.72 -0.03 20.86
CA LYS A 20 -26.76 0.06 19.41
C LYS A 20 -26.65 1.52 18.98
N LEU A 21 -25.82 1.80 17.96
CA LEU A 21 -25.63 3.16 17.49
C LEU A 21 -26.95 3.81 17.04
N GLY A 22 -27.88 3.05 16.47
CA GLY A 22 -29.19 3.55 16.07
C GLY A 22 -30.15 3.93 17.24
N GLU A 23 -29.82 3.58 18.47
CA GLU A 23 -30.57 3.99 19.68
C GLU A 23 -30.12 5.37 20.20
N ILE A 24 -28.89 5.78 19.84
CA ILE A 24 -28.25 6.98 20.40
C ILE A 24 -27.84 7.99 19.32
N ALA A 25 -27.97 7.64 18.02
CA ALA A 25 -27.63 8.51 16.92
C ALA A 25 -28.60 8.34 15.75
N THR A 26 -28.71 9.36 14.95
CA THR A 26 -29.46 9.32 13.68
C THR A 26 -28.52 8.91 12.55
N VAL A 27 -28.79 7.77 11.89
CA VAL A 27 -27.99 7.29 10.75
C VAL A 27 -28.85 7.34 9.50
N LEU A 28 -28.42 8.09 8.49
CA LEU A 28 -29.15 8.30 7.24
C LEU A 28 -28.22 8.14 6.02
N ARG A 29 -28.79 7.70 4.92
CA ARG A 29 -28.08 7.68 3.64
C ARG A 29 -28.08 9.06 3.00
N GLY A 30 -26.96 9.42 2.35
CA GLY A 30 -26.88 10.58 1.47
C GLY A 30 -27.81 10.47 0.26
N ALA A 31 -28.09 11.57 -0.38
CA ALA A 31 -29.02 11.65 -1.53
C ALA A 31 -28.46 12.60 -2.58
N SER A 32 -28.41 12.15 -3.84
CA SER A 32 -27.98 12.98 -4.96
C SER A 32 -29.17 13.51 -5.73
N PRO A 33 -29.32 14.84 -5.90
CA PRO A 33 -30.35 15.40 -6.77
C PRO A 33 -30.08 14.97 -8.23
N ARG A 34 -31.11 14.59 -8.96
CA ARG A 34 -30.97 14.04 -10.33
C ARG A 34 -31.70 14.88 -11.37
N PRO A 35 -31.06 15.19 -12.52
CA PRO A 35 -29.66 14.95 -12.84
C PRO A 35 -28.76 15.96 -12.15
N ILE A 36 -27.68 15.50 -11.50
CA ILE A 36 -26.79 16.35 -10.68
C ILE A 36 -26.23 17.55 -11.43
N LYS A 37 -25.91 17.40 -12.72
CA LYS A 37 -25.37 18.47 -13.57
C LYS A 37 -26.26 19.72 -13.63
N LYS A 38 -27.56 19.58 -13.39
CA LYS A 38 -28.52 20.71 -13.35
C LYS A 38 -28.38 21.57 -12.09
N TYR A 39 -27.82 21.00 -11.04
CA TYR A 39 -27.75 21.61 -9.70
C TYR A 39 -26.35 22.05 -9.32
N ILE A 40 -25.31 21.66 -10.06
CA ILE A 40 -23.95 22.16 -9.85
C ILE A 40 -23.93 23.66 -10.15
N THR A 41 -23.33 24.45 -9.25
CA THR A 41 -23.21 25.90 -9.39
C THR A 41 -21.85 26.40 -8.89
N ASN A 42 -21.42 27.53 -9.45
CA ASN A 42 -20.25 28.27 -8.98
C ASN A 42 -20.67 29.51 -8.14
N ASP A 43 -21.95 29.66 -7.85
CA ASP A 43 -22.45 30.77 -7.08
C ASP A 43 -21.88 30.80 -5.66
N SER A 44 -21.60 31.97 -5.17
CA SER A 44 -21.01 32.18 -3.84
C SER A 44 -21.93 31.64 -2.71
N ASP A 45 -23.24 31.72 -2.91
CA ASP A 45 -24.29 31.29 -1.96
C ASP A 45 -24.74 29.82 -2.19
N GLY A 46 -24.06 29.08 -3.08
CA GLY A 46 -24.27 27.65 -3.29
C GLY A 46 -23.88 26.84 -2.05
N VAL A 47 -24.58 25.71 -1.84
CA VAL A 47 -24.33 24.76 -0.74
C VAL A 47 -23.23 23.78 -1.11
N ASN A 48 -22.28 23.53 -0.21
CA ASN A 48 -21.19 22.58 -0.45
C ASN A 48 -21.75 21.21 -0.84
N TRP A 49 -21.18 20.62 -1.90
CA TRP A 49 -21.50 19.27 -2.39
C TRP A 49 -20.35 18.33 -2.09
N ILE A 50 -20.45 17.57 -0.99
CA ILE A 50 -19.36 16.77 -0.43
C ILE A 50 -19.31 15.41 -1.13
N LYS A 51 -18.21 15.17 -1.87
CA LYS A 51 -17.93 13.92 -2.59
C LYS A 51 -16.81 13.13 -1.93
N ILE A 52 -16.64 11.85 -2.32
CA ILE A 52 -15.55 11.00 -1.82
C ILE A 52 -14.19 11.58 -2.22
N GLY A 53 -14.08 12.23 -3.40
CA GLY A 53 -12.86 12.87 -3.87
C GLY A 53 -12.39 14.07 -3.05
N ASP A 54 -13.28 14.71 -2.29
CA ASP A 54 -12.95 15.89 -1.49
C ASP A 54 -12.18 15.56 -0.21
N VAL A 55 -11.98 14.26 0.09
CA VAL A 55 -11.33 13.82 1.31
C VAL A 55 -9.83 13.67 1.11
N PRO A 56 -9.00 14.45 1.81
CA PRO A 56 -7.56 14.25 1.78
C PRO A 56 -7.17 12.88 2.34
N VAL A 57 -6.16 12.24 1.71
CA VAL A 57 -5.65 10.95 2.19
C VAL A 57 -5.14 11.08 3.63
N GLY A 58 -5.62 10.20 4.52
CA GLY A 58 -5.22 10.19 5.93
C GLY A 58 -5.93 11.20 6.82
N SER A 59 -6.80 12.07 6.27
CA SER A 59 -7.52 13.07 7.05
C SER A 59 -8.60 12.44 7.95
N LYS A 60 -8.76 13.02 9.15
CA LYS A 60 -9.88 12.78 10.07
C LYS A 60 -11.06 13.71 9.76
N TYR A 61 -10.78 14.88 9.20
CA TYR A 61 -11.74 15.95 8.96
C TYR A 61 -11.93 16.25 7.48
N ILE A 62 -13.16 16.60 7.10
CA ILE A 62 -13.48 17.19 5.80
C ILE A 62 -13.65 18.69 6.00
N THR A 63 -12.69 19.46 5.48
CA THR A 63 -12.57 20.90 5.71
C THR A 63 -13.02 21.74 4.51
N GLN A 64 -13.18 21.14 3.34
CA GLN A 64 -13.56 21.83 2.09
C GLN A 64 -14.29 20.89 1.15
N SER A 65 -14.97 21.47 0.16
CA SER A 65 -15.61 20.79 -0.96
C SER A 65 -15.22 21.50 -2.25
N GLU A 66 -14.92 20.75 -3.31
CA GLU A 66 -14.58 21.31 -4.62
C GLU A 66 -15.81 21.87 -5.35
N GLU A 67 -16.97 21.27 -5.14
CA GLU A 67 -18.20 21.62 -5.84
C GLU A 67 -19.27 22.15 -4.88
N LYS A 68 -20.16 22.97 -5.44
CA LYS A 68 -21.39 23.40 -4.75
C LYS A 68 -22.61 23.04 -5.59
N ILE A 69 -23.76 22.95 -4.91
CA ILE A 69 -25.07 22.80 -5.55
C ILE A 69 -25.96 23.96 -5.20
N THR A 70 -26.93 24.23 -6.07
CA THR A 70 -27.97 25.24 -5.84
C THR A 70 -28.81 24.93 -4.60
N LYS A 71 -29.47 25.91 -4.02
CA LYS A 71 -30.39 25.71 -2.88
C LYS A 71 -31.51 24.72 -3.23
N GLU A 72 -32.05 24.78 -4.47
CA GLU A 72 -33.02 23.81 -4.95
C GLU A 72 -32.44 22.38 -4.99
N GLY A 73 -31.16 22.23 -5.38
CA GLY A 73 -30.46 20.95 -5.33
C GLY A 73 -30.28 20.44 -3.89
N ALA A 74 -29.98 21.33 -2.96
CA ALA A 74 -29.80 21.01 -1.55
C ALA A 74 -31.12 20.48 -0.89
N GLU A 75 -32.29 21.04 -1.27
CA GLU A 75 -33.59 20.54 -0.81
C GLU A 75 -33.87 19.08 -1.23
N LYS A 76 -33.26 18.64 -2.34
CA LYS A 76 -33.38 17.29 -2.88
C LYS A 76 -32.24 16.35 -2.43
N SER A 77 -31.38 16.84 -1.55
CA SER A 77 -30.21 16.14 -1.06
C SER A 77 -30.28 15.89 0.45
N ARG A 78 -29.25 15.24 0.98
CA ARG A 78 -29.05 15.06 2.41
C ARG A 78 -28.15 16.16 2.93
N TYR A 79 -28.72 17.11 3.66
CA TYR A 79 -27.97 18.14 4.37
C TYR A 79 -27.35 17.56 5.65
N VAL A 80 -26.12 17.95 5.92
CA VAL A 80 -25.32 17.57 7.09
C VAL A 80 -24.61 18.80 7.64
N GLN A 81 -24.37 18.79 8.94
CA GLN A 81 -23.80 19.92 9.66
C GLN A 81 -22.38 19.65 10.12
N LYS A 82 -21.64 20.73 10.35
CA LYS A 82 -20.34 20.67 11.00
C LYS A 82 -20.44 19.91 12.33
N GLY A 83 -19.55 18.93 12.51
CA GLY A 83 -19.49 18.03 13.65
C GLY A 83 -20.28 16.74 13.47
N ASP A 84 -21.07 16.58 12.41
CA ASP A 84 -21.63 15.29 12.02
C ASP A 84 -20.53 14.38 11.46
N PHE A 85 -20.78 13.07 11.49
CA PHE A 85 -19.95 12.11 10.79
C PHE A 85 -20.49 11.75 9.43
N ILE A 86 -19.60 11.40 8.52
CA ILE A 86 -19.95 10.66 7.32
C ILE A 86 -19.08 9.42 7.17
N LEU A 87 -19.69 8.32 6.67
CA LEU A 87 -19.02 7.07 6.37
C LEU A 87 -19.15 6.75 4.88
N SER A 88 -18.07 6.33 4.27
CA SER A 88 -18.10 5.84 2.91
C SER A 88 -18.81 4.48 2.82
N ASN A 89 -19.77 4.33 1.90
CA ASN A 89 -20.54 3.08 1.75
C ASN A 89 -19.89 2.04 0.83
N SER A 90 -18.93 2.42 -0.05
CA SER A 90 -18.34 1.51 -1.04
C SER A 90 -16.83 1.67 -1.21
N MET A 91 -16.31 2.72 -1.82
CA MET A 91 -14.88 2.84 -2.20
C MET A 91 -14.03 2.95 -0.96
N SER A 92 -13.91 3.50 -0.02
CA SER A 92 -13.14 3.46 1.23
C SER A 92 -14.02 2.88 2.35
N PHE A 93 -14.59 1.74 2.11
CA PHE A 93 -15.65 1.09 2.87
C PHE A 93 -15.58 1.34 4.39
N GLY A 94 -16.64 1.94 4.95
CA GLY A 94 -16.83 2.12 6.39
C GLY A 94 -15.89 3.15 7.05
N ARG A 95 -15.05 3.85 6.30
CA ARG A 95 -14.13 4.83 6.87
C ARG A 95 -14.89 6.05 7.39
N PRO A 96 -14.74 6.41 8.68
CA PRO A 96 -15.40 7.57 9.27
C PRO A 96 -14.62 8.87 9.00
N TYR A 97 -15.38 9.97 8.84
CA TYR A 97 -14.85 11.34 8.75
C TYR A 97 -15.76 12.27 9.55
N ILE A 98 -15.16 13.27 10.17
CA ILE A 98 -15.88 14.34 10.89
C ILE A 98 -15.99 15.55 9.96
N LEU A 99 -17.17 16.12 9.83
CA LEU A 99 -17.38 17.31 9.04
C LEU A 99 -16.90 18.56 9.78
N ALA A 100 -16.01 19.33 9.15
CA ALA A 100 -15.61 20.65 9.59
C ALA A 100 -16.37 21.78 8.85
N ILE A 101 -17.23 21.41 7.89
CA ILE A 101 -18.09 22.28 7.09
C ILE A 101 -19.50 21.73 7.03
N ASP A 102 -20.46 22.62 6.81
CA ASP A 102 -21.84 22.26 6.47
C ASP A 102 -21.94 21.98 4.97
N GLY A 103 -22.91 21.13 4.58
CA GLY A 103 -23.12 20.86 3.15
C GLY A 103 -24.11 19.74 2.91
N CYS A 104 -24.18 19.29 1.67
CA CYS A 104 -24.96 18.14 1.23
C CYS A 104 -24.05 17.01 0.81
N ILE A 105 -24.48 15.77 1.07
CA ILE A 105 -23.73 14.56 0.74
C ILE A 105 -24.44 13.70 -0.30
N HIS A 106 -23.66 13.15 -1.25
CA HIS A 106 -24.20 12.25 -2.25
C HIS A 106 -24.54 10.86 -1.68
N ASP A 107 -25.20 10.04 -2.46
CA ASP A 107 -25.70 8.70 -2.10
C ASP A 107 -24.61 7.64 -1.84
N GLY A 108 -23.34 7.98 -2.07
CA GLY A 108 -22.16 7.18 -1.66
C GLY A 108 -21.78 7.35 -0.18
N TRP A 109 -22.47 8.21 0.59
CA TRP A 109 -22.22 8.45 1.99
C TRP A 109 -23.37 7.98 2.90
N LEU A 110 -23.02 7.66 4.14
CA LEU A 110 -23.92 7.56 5.27
C LEU A 110 -23.56 8.68 6.25
N SER A 111 -24.55 9.42 6.78
CA SER A 111 -24.35 10.41 7.86
C SER A 111 -24.70 9.81 9.22
N ILE A 112 -23.98 10.26 10.27
CA ILE A 112 -24.30 9.98 11.68
C ILE A 112 -24.35 11.33 12.39
N SER A 113 -25.48 11.64 12.99
CA SER A 113 -25.76 12.87 13.72
C SER A 113 -26.46 12.60 15.06
N ASN A 114 -26.66 13.62 15.89
CA ASN A 114 -27.38 13.54 17.18
C ASN A 114 -26.77 12.54 18.19
N PHE A 115 -25.46 12.37 18.20
CA PHE A 115 -24.74 11.47 19.11
C PHE A 115 -24.05 12.20 20.28
N LYS A 116 -24.02 13.52 20.27
CA LYS A 116 -23.15 14.35 21.14
C LYS A 116 -23.55 14.31 22.62
N ASP A 117 -24.78 13.91 22.93
CA ASP A 117 -25.24 13.73 24.32
C ASP A 117 -24.62 12.48 24.98
N VAL A 118 -24.09 11.56 24.17
CA VAL A 118 -23.58 10.26 24.64
C VAL A 118 -22.08 10.10 24.29
N PHE A 119 -21.65 10.59 23.14
CA PHE A 119 -20.28 10.43 22.68
C PHE A 119 -19.57 11.75 22.42
N LEU A 120 -18.31 11.83 22.88
CA LEU A 120 -17.36 12.79 22.33
C LEU A 120 -17.06 12.42 20.86
N SER A 121 -17.01 13.42 19.97
CA SER A 121 -16.76 13.18 18.54
C SER A 121 -15.48 12.39 18.31
N ASP A 122 -14.38 12.75 18.99
CA ASP A 122 -13.10 12.06 18.82
C ASP A 122 -13.14 10.62 19.34
N TYR A 123 -13.86 10.35 20.42
CA TYR A 123 -14.05 8.99 20.93
C TYR A 123 -14.83 8.13 19.92
N LEU A 124 -15.96 8.64 19.41
CA LEU A 124 -16.74 7.94 18.38
C LEU A 124 -15.90 7.71 17.10
N TYR A 125 -15.06 8.67 16.72
CA TYR A 125 -14.14 8.49 15.58
C TYR A 125 -13.21 7.30 15.79
N TYR A 126 -12.60 7.19 16.96
CA TYR A 126 -11.70 6.07 17.28
C TYR A 126 -12.44 4.73 17.34
N LEU A 127 -13.64 4.70 17.92
CA LEU A 127 -14.49 3.51 17.94
C LEU A 127 -14.81 3.04 16.52
N LEU A 128 -15.34 3.92 15.68
CA LEU A 128 -15.69 3.60 14.28
C LEU A 128 -14.46 3.20 13.45
N SER A 129 -13.27 3.70 13.79
CA SER A 129 -11.99 3.37 13.14
C SER A 129 -11.34 2.10 13.69
N SER A 130 -11.84 1.53 14.80
CA SER A 130 -11.27 0.34 15.43
C SER A 130 -11.37 -0.90 14.53
N SER A 131 -10.42 -1.83 14.66
CA SER A 131 -10.41 -3.05 13.85
C SER A 131 -11.65 -3.90 14.09
N ALA A 132 -12.15 -3.97 15.34
CA ALA A 132 -13.34 -4.72 15.69
C ALA A 132 -14.58 -4.19 14.95
N ILE A 133 -14.82 -2.89 14.99
CA ILE A 133 -15.98 -2.26 14.33
C ILE A 133 -15.86 -2.32 12.81
N GLN A 134 -14.67 -2.09 12.27
CA GLN A 134 -14.42 -2.21 10.83
C GLN A 134 -14.64 -3.64 10.31
N GLN A 135 -14.23 -4.66 11.07
CA GLN A 135 -14.48 -6.07 10.73
C GLN A 135 -15.96 -6.42 10.83
N GLU A 136 -16.65 -5.93 11.86
CA GLU A 136 -18.09 -6.16 12.04
C GLU A 136 -18.89 -5.55 10.88
N MET A 137 -18.58 -4.31 10.48
CA MET A 137 -19.19 -3.69 9.29
C MET A 137 -18.96 -4.52 8.03
N LYS A 138 -17.72 -4.98 7.79
CA LYS A 138 -17.38 -5.82 6.64
C LYS A 138 -18.12 -7.15 6.65
N LYS A 139 -18.17 -7.83 7.80
CA LYS A 139 -18.86 -9.10 7.98
C LYS A 139 -20.34 -8.98 7.64
N ARG A 140 -21.03 -7.97 8.17
CA ARG A 140 -22.47 -7.74 7.93
C ARG A 140 -22.77 -7.34 6.48
N ALA A 141 -21.88 -6.56 5.85
CA ALA A 141 -22.04 -6.17 4.44
C ALA A 141 -21.82 -7.30 3.44
N SER A 142 -21.03 -8.34 3.80
CA SER A 142 -20.73 -9.49 2.93
C SER A 142 -21.88 -10.49 2.83
N PHE A 143 -22.87 -10.45 3.70
CA PHE A 143 -24.03 -11.36 3.69
C PHE A 143 -25.08 -11.03 2.62
N GLY A 144 -24.95 -9.92 1.86
CA GLY A 144 -25.99 -9.39 0.98
C GLY A 144 -25.73 -9.42 -0.52
N GLY A 145 -24.64 -9.99 -1.04
CA GLY A 145 -24.40 -10.05 -2.50
C GLY A 145 -22.96 -9.83 -2.96
N ALA A 146 -22.73 -9.85 -4.26
CA ALA A 146 -21.40 -9.79 -4.90
C ALA A 146 -20.66 -8.44 -4.72
N VAL A 147 -21.33 -7.38 -4.26
CA VAL A 147 -20.73 -6.06 -4.01
C VAL A 147 -20.93 -5.70 -2.54
N GLN A 148 -19.83 -5.51 -1.81
CA GLN A 148 -19.87 -5.03 -0.44
C GLN A 148 -20.40 -3.59 -0.41
N ASN A 149 -21.59 -3.38 0.14
CA ASN A 149 -22.19 -2.06 0.26
C ASN A 149 -22.70 -1.84 1.69
N LEU A 150 -22.12 -0.83 2.37
CA LEU A 150 -22.52 -0.45 3.71
C LEU A 150 -23.84 0.32 3.64
N ASN A 151 -24.86 -0.11 4.39
CA ASN A 151 -26.14 0.57 4.49
C ASN A 151 -26.39 1.10 5.91
N ALA A 152 -27.42 1.96 6.05
CA ALA A 152 -27.74 2.60 7.32
C ALA A 152 -28.12 1.58 8.41
N ASP A 153 -28.78 0.49 8.07
CA ASP A 153 -29.25 -0.48 9.06
C ASP A 153 -28.09 -1.30 9.66
N ILE A 154 -27.08 -1.60 8.85
CA ILE A 154 -25.84 -2.22 9.34
C ILE A 154 -25.17 -1.29 10.35
N VAL A 155 -25.07 0.02 10.05
CA VAL A 155 -24.43 1.01 10.93
C VAL A 155 -25.26 1.23 12.21
N LYS A 156 -26.59 1.32 12.12
CA LYS A 156 -27.49 1.40 13.28
C LYS A 156 -27.35 0.19 14.21
N ALA A 157 -27.09 -0.98 13.65
CA ALA A 157 -26.98 -2.24 14.41
C ALA A 157 -25.61 -2.45 15.07
N LEU A 158 -24.65 -1.54 14.89
CA LEU A 158 -23.35 -1.60 15.58
C LEU A 158 -23.54 -1.39 17.07
N VAL A 159 -22.99 -2.28 17.87
CA VAL A 159 -23.04 -2.24 19.33
C VAL A 159 -21.75 -1.63 19.85
N LEU A 160 -21.83 -0.49 20.53
CA LEU A 160 -20.69 0.31 20.95
C LEU A 160 -20.65 0.48 22.47
N PRO A 161 -19.47 0.45 23.11
CA PRO A 161 -19.31 0.75 24.52
C PRO A 161 -19.54 2.23 24.79
N VAL A 162 -20.29 2.53 25.84
CA VAL A 162 -20.67 3.89 26.26
C VAL A 162 -20.13 4.16 27.68
N PRO A 163 -18.81 4.36 27.84
CA PRO A 163 -18.26 4.76 29.13
C PRO A 163 -18.58 6.21 29.44
N PRO A 164 -18.52 6.64 30.73
CA PRO A 164 -18.64 8.04 31.13
C PRO A 164 -17.72 8.98 30.32
N ILE A 165 -18.16 10.24 30.18
CA ILE A 165 -17.48 11.26 29.37
C ILE A 165 -16.02 11.47 29.81
N GLU A 166 -15.76 11.39 31.11
CA GLU A 166 -14.41 11.51 31.71
C GLU A 166 -13.48 10.38 31.20
N VAL A 167 -13.98 9.16 31.12
CA VAL A 167 -13.26 8.00 30.58
C VAL A 167 -13.04 8.16 29.08
N GLN A 168 -14.09 8.59 28.33
CA GLN A 168 -13.95 8.89 26.90
C GLN A 168 -12.87 9.94 26.65
N SER A 169 -12.87 11.04 27.44
CA SER A 169 -11.91 12.14 27.32
C SER A 169 -10.48 11.68 27.57
N GLU A 170 -10.24 10.85 28.58
CA GLU A 170 -8.90 10.34 28.86
C GLU A 170 -8.42 9.37 27.78
N ILE A 171 -9.29 8.52 27.23
CA ILE A 171 -8.98 7.66 26.09
C ILE A 171 -8.60 8.49 24.88
N VAL A 172 -9.39 9.52 24.54
CA VAL A 172 -9.11 10.44 23.44
C VAL A 172 -7.74 11.09 23.63
N ARG A 173 -7.47 11.64 24.81
CA ARG A 173 -6.16 12.27 25.12
C ARG A 173 -5.00 11.31 24.90
N MET A 174 -5.14 10.06 25.33
CA MET A 174 -4.09 9.04 25.11
C MET A 174 -3.94 8.71 23.64
N LEU A 175 -5.04 8.48 22.92
CA LEU A 175 -5.01 8.11 21.50
C LEU A 175 -4.50 9.25 20.60
N ASP A 176 -4.85 10.50 20.91
CA ASP A 176 -4.34 11.67 20.18
C ASP A 176 -2.82 11.78 20.37
N SER A 177 -2.31 11.68 21.61
CA SER A 177 -0.87 11.69 21.89
C SER A 177 -0.12 10.54 21.20
N TYR A 178 -0.72 9.33 21.18
CA TYR A 178 -0.16 8.19 20.44
C TYR A 178 -0.16 8.44 18.93
N THR A 179 -1.25 8.96 18.39
CA THR A 179 -1.40 9.27 16.96
C THR A 179 -0.36 10.29 16.51
N GLU A 180 -0.18 11.38 17.26
CA GLU A 180 0.83 12.40 16.98
C GLU A 180 2.24 11.81 16.99
N SER A 181 2.57 10.99 17.98
CA SER A 181 3.87 10.33 18.11
C SER A 181 4.14 9.37 16.94
N VAL A 182 3.14 8.58 16.53
CA VAL A 182 3.27 7.63 15.42
C VAL A 182 3.39 8.35 14.09
N VAL A 183 2.60 9.40 13.85
CA VAL A 183 2.66 10.21 12.63
C VAL A 183 4.03 10.88 12.49
N GLU A 184 4.56 11.47 13.59
CA GLU A 184 5.89 12.09 13.56
C GLU A 184 6.98 11.04 13.32
N LEU A 185 6.91 9.88 13.98
CA LEU A 185 7.87 8.79 13.76
C LEU A 185 7.81 8.27 12.30
N GLN A 186 6.62 8.07 11.74
CA GLN A 186 6.44 7.66 10.33
C GLN A 186 7.02 8.72 9.38
N ARG A 187 6.83 10.01 9.68
CA ARG A 187 7.43 11.11 8.90
C ARG A 187 8.96 11.03 8.92
N GLN A 188 9.55 10.81 10.09
CA GLN A 188 11.01 10.70 10.26
C GLN A 188 11.55 9.46 9.52
N LEU A 189 10.92 8.30 9.68
CA LEU A 189 11.31 7.06 8.98
C LEU A 189 11.19 7.20 7.46
N THR A 190 10.15 7.88 6.97
CA THR A 190 9.97 8.13 5.54
C THR A 190 11.04 9.09 4.99
N ALA A 191 11.38 10.12 5.75
CA ALA A 191 12.47 11.03 5.40
C ALA A 191 13.82 10.31 5.40
N GLU A 192 14.09 9.46 6.41
CA GLU A 192 15.28 8.63 6.47
C GLU A 192 15.35 7.65 5.29
N LEU A 193 14.26 6.97 4.96
CA LEU A 193 14.20 6.08 3.79
C LEU A 193 14.53 6.83 2.48
N THR A 194 14.02 8.04 2.32
CA THR A 194 14.29 8.88 1.16
C THR A 194 15.76 9.29 1.12
N ALA A 195 16.33 9.70 2.25
CA ALA A 195 17.73 10.04 2.38
C ALA A 195 18.64 8.83 2.06
N ARG A 196 18.28 7.63 2.58
CA ARG A 196 19.03 6.39 2.30
C ARG A 196 18.95 5.98 0.83
N LYS A 197 17.81 6.10 0.18
CA LYS A 197 17.68 5.86 -1.27
C LYS A 197 18.56 6.82 -2.09
N THR A 198 18.61 8.09 -1.70
CA THR A 198 19.48 9.08 -2.33
C THR A 198 20.96 8.74 -2.10
N GLN A 199 21.32 8.38 -0.87
CA GLN A 199 22.66 7.96 -0.51
C GLN A 199 23.10 6.69 -1.26
N TYR A 200 22.21 5.69 -1.35
CA TYR A 200 22.43 4.48 -2.15
C TYR A 200 22.73 4.84 -3.63
N SER A 201 21.87 5.68 -4.23
CA SER A 201 22.05 6.11 -5.63
C SER A 201 23.40 6.81 -5.84
N TYR A 202 23.79 7.70 -4.93
CA TYR A 202 25.07 8.40 -4.98
C TYR A 202 26.26 7.44 -4.88
N TYR A 203 26.26 6.54 -3.88
CA TYR A 203 27.36 5.59 -3.72
C TYR A 203 27.40 4.55 -4.80
N ARG A 204 26.25 4.07 -5.27
CA ARG A 204 26.19 3.18 -6.44
C ARG A 204 26.86 3.82 -7.64
N ASP A 205 26.48 5.02 -7.99
CA ASP A 205 27.04 5.72 -9.15
C ASP A 205 28.53 6.00 -8.95
N LYS A 206 28.94 6.42 -7.75
CA LYS A 206 30.36 6.64 -7.44
C LYS A 206 31.21 5.38 -7.48
N LEU A 207 30.73 4.26 -6.93
CA LEU A 207 31.46 2.98 -6.89
C LEU A 207 31.49 2.30 -8.26
N LEU A 208 30.53 2.59 -9.15
CA LEU A 208 30.46 2.05 -10.51
C LEU A 208 31.07 3.00 -11.57
N THR A 209 31.50 4.20 -11.17
CA THR A 209 32.27 5.10 -12.04
C THR A 209 33.76 4.76 -11.93
N PHE A 210 34.32 4.27 -12.98
CA PHE A 210 35.73 3.90 -13.06
C PHE A 210 36.50 4.92 -13.88
N ASP A 211 37.79 5.10 -13.59
CA ASP A 211 38.71 5.94 -14.36
C ASP A 211 38.66 5.50 -15.85
N VAL A 212 38.93 6.44 -16.74
CA VAL A 212 38.99 6.23 -18.21
C VAL A 212 39.97 5.05 -18.59
N ARG A 213 40.89 4.74 -17.68
CA ARG A 213 41.84 3.61 -17.84
C ARG A 213 41.23 2.25 -17.45
N ALA A 214 40.06 2.20 -16.82
CA ALA A 214 39.43 0.93 -16.48
C ALA A 214 38.97 0.21 -17.74
N GLN A 215 39.31 -1.08 -17.83
CA GLN A 215 38.94 -1.91 -18.98
C GLN A 215 37.42 -2.03 -19.05
N LYS A 216 36.81 -1.45 -20.09
CA LYS A 216 35.40 -1.70 -20.44
C LYS A 216 35.32 -2.81 -21.45
N LYS A 217 34.35 -3.71 -21.30
CA LYS A 217 34.11 -4.81 -22.26
C LYS A 217 32.64 -4.82 -22.65
N LYS A 218 32.39 -5.28 -23.88
CA LYS A 218 31.03 -5.52 -24.36
C LYS A 218 30.45 -6.74 -23.65
N ILE A 219 29.16 -6.71 -23.28
CA ILE A 219 28.50 -7.86 -22.63
C ILE A 219 28.60 -9.10 -23.52
N GLY A 220 28.44 -8.98 -24.82
CA GLY A 220 28.57 -10.09 -25.77
C GLY A 220 29.95 -10.77 -25.80
N GLU A 221 31.03 -10.11 -25.34
CA GLU A 221 32.37 -10.70 -25.16
C GLU A 221 32.48 -11.50 -23.84
N LEU A 222 31.59 -11.20 -22.89
CA LEU A 222 31.65 -11.79 -21.57
C LEU A 222 30.76 -13.02 -21.44
N THR A 223 29.58 -12.98 -22.07
CA THR A 223 28.60 -14.05 -21.96
C THR A 223 27.60 -14.04 -23.11
N ARG A 224 26.79 -15.10 -23.19
CA ARG A 224 25.69 -15.21 -24.14
C ARG A 224 24.50 -14.35 -23.67
N VAL A 225 23.92 -13.60 -24.62
CA VAL A 225 22.63 -12.92 -24.45
C VAL A 225 21.60 -13.61 -25.35
N PHE A 226 20.43 -13.92 -24.82
CA PHE A 226 19.40 -14.59 -25.60
C PHE A 226 18.00 -14.16 -25.14
N THR A 227 16.98 -14.47 -25.93
CA THR A 227 15.57 -14.38 -25.57
C THR A 227 14.91 -15.74 -25.72
N ALA A 228 13.80 -15.91 -25.04
CA ALA A 228 13.00 -17.12 -25.13
C ALA A 228 12.29 -17.24 -26.49
N ALA A 229 11.99 -18.47 -26.90
CA ALA A 229 11.11 -18.72 -28.03
C ALA A 229 9.68 -18.32 -27.66
N ARG A 230 8.92 -17.85 -28.67
CA ARG A 230 7.57 -17.32 -28.48
C ARG A 230 6.60 -18.35 -27.94
N VAL A 231 5.80 -17.91 -26.96
CA VAL A 231 4.63 -18.63 -26.43
C VAL A 231 3.37 -17.88 -26.82
N HIS A 232 2.44 -18.55 -27.46
CA HIS A 232 1.15 -17.98 -27.85
C HIS A 232 0.18 -17.98 -26.66
N LYS A 233 -0.78 -17.03 -26.64
CA LYS A 233 -1.72 -16.87 -25.53
C LYS A 233 -2.58 -18.12 -25.25
N ASN A 234 -2.89 -18.89 -26.28
CA ASN A 234 -3.61 -20.16 -26.16
C ASN A 234 -2.79 -21.33 -25.58
N GLU A 235 -1.47 -21.14 -25.40
CA GLU A 235 -0.57 -22.10 -24.77
C GLU A 235 -0.36 -21.80 -23.28
N TRP A 236 -1.01 -20.72 -22.76
CA TRP A 236 -0.95 -20.38 -21.35
C TRP A 236 -1.85 -21.32 -20.56
N THR A 237 -1.39 -21.68 -19.36
CA THR A 237 -2.06 -22.56 -18.42
C THR A 237 -2.28 -21.85 -17.07
N THR A 238 -3.11 -22.43 -16.22
CA THR A 238 -3.35 -21.94 -14.86
C THR A 238 -2.32 -22.46 -13.85
N GLU A 239 -1.59 -23.50 -14.22
CA GLU A 239 -0.55 -24.16 -13.41
C GLU A 239 0.58 -24.68 -14.30
N GLY A 240 1.73 -25.01 -13.71
CA GLY A 240 2.91 -25.56 -14.41
C GLY A 240 4.15 -24.70 -14.18
N VAL A 241 4.93 -24.46 -15.26
CA VAL A 241 6.14 -23.65 -15.19
C VAL A 241 5.77 -22.15 -15.23
N PRO A 242 6.21 -21.34 -14.26
CA PRO A 242 5.94 -19.91 -14.25
C PRO A 242 6.42 -19.21 -15.52
N PHE A 243 5.52 -18.42 -16.13
CA PHE A 243 5.78 -17.66 -17.35
C PHE A 243 5.86 -16.17 -17.04
N TYR A 244 7.08 -15.62 -17.05
CA TYR A 244 7.34 -14.22 -16.68
C TYR A 244 7.24 -13.28 -17.88
N ARG A 245 6.50 -12.20 -17.69
CA ARG A 245 6.40 -11.05 -18.59
C ARG A 245 7.19 -9.87 -18.00
N SER A 246 7.45 -8.83 -18.78
CA SER A 246 8.07 -7.59 -18.26
C SER A 246 7.33 -7.04 -17.04
N SER A 247 5.98 -7.11 -17.03
CA SER A 247 5.18 -6.67 -15.89
C SER A 247 5.45 -7.47 -14.60
N ASP A 248 5.78 -8.77 -14.72
CA ASP A 248 6.09 -9.61 -13.56
C ASP A 248 7.47 -9.23 -12.97
N VAL A 249 8.45 -8.95 -13.82
CA VAL A 249 9.79 -8.47 -13.41
C VAL A 249 9.68 -7.09 -12.77
N ILE A 250 8.94 -6.15 -13.37
CA ILE A 250 8.75 -4.80 -12.84
C ILE A 250 8.05 -4.86 -11.48
N SER A 251 7.02 -5.70 -11.32
CA SER A 251 6.31 -5.86 -10.06
C SER A 251 7.22 -6.41 -8.96
N LYS A 252 8.05 -7.43 -9.28
CA LYS A 252 9.07 -7.95 -8.35
C LYS A 252 10.10 -6.91 -7.96
N PHE A 253 10.57 -6.12 -8.93
CA PHE A 253 11.51 -5.03 -8.69
C PHE A 253 10.96 -3.95 -7.76
N ASN A 254 9.66 -3.64 -7.90
CA ASN A 254 8.97 -2.64 -7.07
C ASN A 254 8.45 -3.21 -5.73
N GLY A 255 8.58 -4.52 -5.47
CA GLY A 255 8.06 -5.17 -4.26
C GLY A 255 6.53 -5.21 -4.19
N VAL A 256 5.83 -5.20 -5.33
CA VAL A 256 4.36 -5.22 -5.41
C VAL A 256 3.85 -6.45 -6.16
N GLU A 257 2.63 -6.88 -5.86
CA GLU A 257 2.00 -7.95 -6.64
C GLU A 257 1.60 -7.47 -8.05
N ASN A 258 1.76 -8.36 -9.03
CA ASN A 258 1.33 -8.06 -10.40
C ASN A 258 -0.20 -8.14 -10.51
N SER A 259 -0.83 -7.01 -10.79
CA SER A 259 -2.30 -6.90 -10.98
C SER A 259 -2.85 -7.76 -12.12
N ARG A 260 -2.00 -8.19 -13.07
CA ARG A 260 -2.39 -9.07 -14.19
C ARG A 260 -2.45 -10.56 -13.82
N GLY A 261 -2.21 -10.91 -12.55
CA GLY A 261 -2.13 -12.29 -12.08
C GLY A 261 -0.93 -13.06 -12.62
N LYS A 262 -0.75 -14.29 -12.16
CA LYS A 262 0.33 -15.19 -12.57
C LYS A 262 -0.05 -15.88 -13.89
N ALA A 263 0.93 -16.17 -14.73
CA ALA A 263 0.80 -16.96 -15.95
C ALA A 263 1.75 -18.15 -15.90
N TYR A 264 1.36 -19.25 -16.53
CA TYR A 264 2.13 -20.50 -16.56
C TYR A 264 2.12 -21.10 -17.96
N ILE A 265 3.03 -22.05 -18.21
CA ILE A 265 3.03 -22.94 -19.38
C ILE A 265 3.20 -24.39 -18.93
N SER A 266 2.80 -25.35 -19.76
CA SER A 266 2.99 -26.76 -19.44
C SER A 266 4.47 -27.15 -19.39
N PHE A 267 4.80 -28.18 -18.59
CA PHE A 267 6.18 -28.72 -18.53
C PHE A 267 6.69 -29.23 -19.87
N ASP A 268 5.83 -29.86 -20.68
CA ASP A 268 6.18 -30.36 -22.00
C ASP A 268 6.55 -29.22 -22.96
N LEU A 269 5.75 -28.16 -22.96
CA LEU A 269 6.04 -26.96 -23.75
C LEU A 269 7.35 -26.32 -23.29
N TYR A 270 7.54 -26.18 -21.98
CA TYR A 270 8.79 -25.65 -21.40
C TYR A 270 10.00 -26.45 -21.88
N LYS A 271 9.97 -27.79 -21.81
CA LYS A 271 11.06 -28.66 -22.25
C LYS A 271 11.39 -28.43 -23.70
N LYS A 272 10.38 -28.49 -24.58
CA LYS A 272 10.51 -28.28 -26.02
C LYS A 272 11.11 -26.92 -26.39
N LEU A 273 10.63 -25.86 -25.72
CA LEU A 273 11.07 -24.50 -26.03
C LEU A 273 12.44 -24.20 -25.43
N SER A 274 12.75 -24.71 -24.25
CA SER A 274 14.07 -24.54 -23.62
C SER A 274 15.20 -25.22 -24.35
N GLU A 275 14.93 -26.31 -25.07
CA GLU A 275 15.94 -26.96 -25.98
C GLU A 275 16.34 -26.05 -27.11
N LYS A 276 15.45 -25.16 -27.59
CA LYS A 276 15.72 -24.24 -28.69
C LYS A 276 16.36 -22.92 -28.21
N SER A 277 15.84 -22.33 -27.16
CA SER A 277 16.27 -20.98 -26.73
C SER A 277 17.34 -21.00 -25.65
N GLY A 278 17.47 -22.09 -24.91
CA GLY A 278 18.30 -22.19 -23.72
C GLY A 278 17.44 -22.18 -22.44
N LYS A 279 18.03 -22.73 -21.38
CA LYS A 279 17.43 -22.72 -20.03
C LYS A 279 17.89 -21.49 -19.27
N ILE A 280 16.99 -20.91 -18.54
CA ILE A 280 17.28 -19.83 -17.57
C ILE A 280 17.66 -20.49 -16.25
N MET A 281 18.78 -20.08 -15.70
CA MET A 281 19.39 -20.69 -14.51
C MET A 281 19.53 -19.65 -13.39
N LYS A 282 19.78 -20.15 -12.19
CA LYS A 282 20.12 -19.29 -11.05
C LYS A 282 21.29 -18.38 -11.41
N ASP A 283 21.22 -17.13 -10.96
CA ASP A 283 22.19 -16.04 -11.18
C ASP A 283 22.24 -15.51 -12.61
N ASP A 284 21.42 -16.01 -13.55
CA ASP A 284 21.16 -15.30 -14.80
C ASP A 284 20.44 -13.96 -14.53
N ILE A 285 20.67 -12.98 -15.39
CA ILE A 285 20.02 -11.68 -15.28
C ILE A 285 18.95 -11.58 -16.37
N LEU A 286 17.70 -11.45 -15.96
CA LEU A 286 16.63 -11.03 -16.87
C LEU A 286 16.59 -9.50 -16.90
N ILE A 287 16.48 -8.94 -18.10
CA ILE A 287 16.36 -7.49 -18.27
C ILE A 287 15.17 -7.18 -19.18
N THR A 288 14.39 -6.17 -18.83
CA THR A 288 13.21 -5.79 -19.62
C THR A 288 13.65 -5.14 -20.94
N GLY A 289 13.21 -5.70 -22.08
CA GLY A 289 13.48 -5.22 -23.43
C GLY A 289 12.34 -4.36 -24.00
N GLY A 290 11.14 -4.42 -23.44
CA GLY A 290 9.96 -3.68 -23.88
C GLY A 290 9.20 -3.05 -22.72
N GLY A 291 8.44 -1.98 -22.99
CA GLY A 291 7.73 -1.19 -21.99
C GLY A 291 8.68 -0.34 -21.13
N SER A 292 8.75 -0.55 -19.83
CA SER A 292 9.78 0.05 -18.97
C SER A 292 11.09 -0.73 -19.16
N ILE A 293 11.89 -0.31 -20.12
CA ILE A 293 13.12 -1.00 -20.54
C ILE A 293 14.25 -0.92 -19.51
N GLY A 294 15.13 -1.95 -19.54
CA GLY A 294 16.38 -1.98 -18.78
C GLY A 294 16.19 -2.21 -17.27
N ILE A 295 15.05 -2.76 -16.81
CA ILE A 295 14.87 -3.18 -15.42
C ILE A 295 15.49 -4.57 -15.25
N PRO A 296 16.53 -4.71 -14.40
CA PRO A 296 17.18 -6.00 -14.19
C PRO A 296 16.47 -6.82 -13.10
N TYR A 297 16.53 -8.15 -13.24
CA TYR A 297 16.11 -9.12 -12.23
C TYR A 297 17.06 -10.31 -12.24
N ILE A 298 17.62 -10.65 -11.09
CA ILE A 298 18.47 -11.83 -10.94
C ILE A 298 17.60 -13.03 -10.61
N VAL A 299 17.77 -14.13 -11.34
CA VAL A 299 17.06 -15.38 -11.12
C VAL A 299 17.53 -16.02 -9.80
N PRO A 300 16.66 -16.22 -8.81
CA PRO A 300 17.11 -16.59 -7.46
C PRO A 300 17.36 -18.08 -7.27
N THR A 301 16.73 -18.95 -8.08
CA THR A 301 16.75 -20.41 -7.94
C THR A 301 16.95 -21.08 -9.29
N ASN A 302 17.20 -22.40 -9.27
CA ASN A 302 17.24 -23.23 -10.48
C ASN A 302 15.86 -23.85 -10.82
N ASP A 303 14.79 -23.42 -10.14
CA ASP A 303 13.45 -23.87 -10.48
C ASP A 303 13.11 -23.47 -11.92
N PRO A 304 12.40 -24.32 -12.66
CA PRO A 304 12.01 -24.01 -14.04
C PRO A 304 11.20 -22.71 -14.11
N ILE A 305 11.68 -21.77 -14.92
CA ILE A 305 10.95 -20.57 -15.30
C ILE A 305 11.04 -20.36 -16.79
N TYR A 306 10.07 -19.71 -17.39
CA TYR A 306 10.10 -19.31 -18.80
C TYR A 306 9.73 -17.83 -18.93
N VAL A 307 10.16 -17.17 -19.99
CA VAL A 307 9.96 -15.73 -20.16
C VAL A 307 9.32 -15.40 -21.49
N LYS A 308 8.64 -14.27 -21.56
CA LYS A 308 8.02 -13.79 -22.79
C LYS A 308 9.10 -13.27 -23.75
N ASP A 309 9.05 -13.75 -24.98
CA ASP A 309 9.93 -13.34 -26.10
C ASP A 309 9.95 -11.82 -26.30
N ALA A 310 11.11 -11.28 -26.67
CA ALA A 310 11.38 -9.85 -26.90
C ALA A 310 11.07 -8.88 -25.75
N ASP A 311 10.17 -9.23 -24.82
CA ASP A 311 9.85 -8.41 -23.65
C ASP A 311 10.90 -8.59 -22.54
N LEU A 312 11.47 -9.79 -22.42
CA LEU A 312 12.52 -10.14 -21.46
C LEU A 312 13.70 -10.78 -22.17
N LEU A 313 14.87 -10.25 -21.89
CA LEU A 313 16.14 -10.72 -22.42
C LEU A 313 16.95 -11.34 -21.28
N CYS A 314 17.66 -12.43 -21.56
CA CYS A 314 18.46 -13.15 -20.59
C CYS A 314 19.95 -12.94 -20.87
N ILE A 315 20.67 -12.45 -19.87
CA ILE A 315 22.12 -12.37 -19.84
C ILE A 315 22.59 -13.55 -19.00
N GLN A 316 23.25 -14.52 -19.62
CA GLN A 316 23.65 -15.74 -18.92
C GLN A 316 24.77 -15.43 -17.93
N LYS A 317 24.73 -16.07 -16.76
CA LYS A 317 25.82 -15.97 -15.78
C LYS A 317 27.16 -16.41 -16.38
N SER A 318 28.25 -15.84 -15.89
CA SER A 318 29.60 -16.18 -16.32
C SER A 318 30.58 -15.98 -15.16
N ASP A 319 31.67 -16.73 -15.17
CA ASP A 319 32.76 -16.57 -14.17
C ASP A 319 33.57 -15.28 -14.39
N LYS A 320 33.37 -14.59 -15.53
CA LYS A 320 34.03 -13.32 -15.84
C LYS A 320 33.48 -12.13 -15.06
N PHE A 321 32.26 -12.23 -14.48
CA PHE A 321 31.64 -11.17 -13.74
C PHE A 321 30.71 -11.69 -12.62
N ASN A 322 30.50 -10.86 -11.62
CA ASN A 322 29.47 -11.09 -10.61
C ASN A 322 28.11 -10.54 -11.12
N SER A 323 27.06 -11.39 -11.19
CA SER A 323 25.72 -10.98 -11.66
C SER A 323 25.13 -9.83 -10.84
N ARG A 324 25.38 -9.76 -9.53
CA ARG A 324 24.95 -8.64 -8.69
C ARG A 324 25.67 -7.33 -9.03
N PHE A 325 26.93 -7.41 -9.47
CA PHE A 325 27.66 -6.24 -9.93
C PHE A 325 27.02 -5.64 -11.19
N LEU A 326 26.70 -6.48 -12.19
CA LEU A 326 25.99 -6.03 -13.39
C LEU A 326 24.57 -5.54 -13.07
N TYR A 327 23.86 -6.17 -12.13
CA TYR A 327 22.56 -5.72 -11.65
C TYR A 327 22.63 -4.26 -11.14
N HIS A 328 23.58 -3.95 -10.28
CA HIS A 328 23.77 -2.58 -9.79
C HIS A 328 24.19 -1.62 -10.90
N TYR A 329 25.00 -2.08 -11.85
CA TYR A 329 25.39 -1.28 -13.02
C TYR A 329 24.17 -0.91 -13.88
N PHE A 330 23.26 -1.84 -14.14
CA PHE A 330 22.00 -1.56 -14.86
C PHE A 330 21.08 -0.60 -14.14
N LEU A 331 21.24 -0.42 -12.85
CA LEU A 331 20.52 0.60 -12.07
C LEU A 331 21.24 1.95 -12.04
N SER A 332 22.48 2.05 -12.49
CA SER A 332 23.30 3.25 -12.43
C SER A 332 22.80 4.36 -13.37
N THR A 333 23.11 5.61 -12.99
CA THR A 333 22.78 6.78 -13.82
C THR A 333 23.48 6.74 -15.18
N GLU A 334 24.72 6.19 -15.26
CA GLU A 334 25.47 6.02 -16.52
C GLU A 334 24.70 5.12 -17.48
N PHE A 335 24.28 3.94 -17.02
CA PHE A 335 23.53 3.02 -17.86
C PHE A 335 22.15 3.57 -18.26
N ARG A 336 21.44 4.25 -17.35
CA ARG A 336 20.15 4.88 -17.66
C ARG A 336 20.28 5.97 -18.72
N LYS A 337 21.34 6.77 -18.66
CA LYS A 337 21.65 7.76 -19.72
C LYS A 337 21.96 7.06 -21.05
N TYR A 338 22.77 5.99 -21.03
CA TYR A 338 23.06 5.20 -22.22
C TYR A 338 21.77 4.66 -22.86
N LEU A 339 20.90 4.01 -22.07
CA LEU A 339 19.61 3.51 -22.56
C LEU A 339 18.76 4.61 -23.19
N LYS A 340 18.65 5.77 -22.53
CA LYS A 340 17.89 6.90 -23.07
C LYS A 340 18.44 7.35 -24.44
N ASN A 341 19.76 7.38 -24.60
CA ASN A 341 20.37 7.83 -25.85
C ASN A 341 20.12 6.86 -27.00
N ILE A 342 20.19 5.53 -26.78
CA ILE A 342 19.96 4.54 -27.83
C ILE A 342 18.48 4.33 -28.19
N THR A 343 17.56 4.83 -27.37
CA THR A 343 16.11 4.68 -27.57
C THR A 343 15.40 5.98 -27.96
N HIS A 344 16.12 7.10 -28.02
CA HIS A 344 15.53 8.46 -28.17
C HIS A 344 14.75 8.67 -29.47
N ASN A 345 14.99 7.87 -30.53
CA ASN A 345 14.40 8.06 -31.86
C ASN A 345 13.30 7.02 -32.20
N ALA A 346 12.89 6.17 -31.26
CA ALA A 346 11.92 5.11 -31.55
C ALA A 346 10.53 5.49 -31.00
N THR A 347 9.50 5.31 -31.83
CA THR A 347 8.08 5.48 -31.44
C THR A 347 7.69 4.54 -30.27
N ILE A 348 8.34 3.37 -30.19
CA ILE A 348 8.25 2.43 -29.07
C ILE A 348 9.69 2.05 -28.70
N ALA A 349 10.08 2.38 -27.47
CA ALA A 349 11.42 2.06 -26.99
C ALA A 349 11.60 0.55 -26.79
N HIS A 350 12.59 -0.03 -27.47
CA HIS A 350 13.01 -1.40 -27.27
C HIS A 350 14.50 -1.45 -26.92
N TYR A 351 14.88 -2.39 -26.07
CA TYR A 351 16.26 -2.74 -25.79
C TYR A 351 16.50 -4.15 -26.32
N THR A 352 17.26 -4.26 -27.39
CA THR A 352 17.45 -5.49 -28.19
C THR A 352 18.66 -6.30 -27.74
N ILE A 353 18.72 -7.58 -28.15
CA ILE A 353 19.89 -8.44 -27.89
C ILE A 353 21.18 -7.76 -28.35
N SER A 354 21.23 -7.28 -29.60
CA SER A 354 22.44 -6.63 -30.16
C SER A 354 22.85 -5.41 -29.34
N GLN A 355 21.89 -4.60 -28.89
CA GLN A 355 22.20 -3.46 -28.07
C GLN A 355 22.72 -3.85 -26.67
N ILE A 356 22.20 -4.96 -26.08
CA ILE A 356 22.75 -5.51 -24.83
C ILE A 356 24.18 -6.02 -25.07
N GLU A 357 24.41 -6.81 -26.13
CA GLU A 357 25.72 -7.33 -26.46
C GLU A 357 26.74 -6.21 -26.68
N ASP A 358 26.35 -5.12 -27.32
CA ASP A 358 27.17 -3.92 -27.53
C ASP A 358 27.33 -3.02 -26.32
N THR A 359 26.55 -3.25 -25.25
CA THR A 359 26.66 -2.45 -24.03
C THR A 359 28.02 -2.62 -23.37
N LEU A 360 28.75 -1.51 -23.25
CA LEU A 360 30.06 -1.48 -22.58
C LEU A 360 29.86 -1.40 -21.07
N VAL A 361 30.42 -2.37 -20.34
CA VAL A 361 30.39 -2.43 -18.89
C VAL A 361 31.81 -2.32 -18.32
N PRO A 362 32.01 -1.60 -17.21
CA PRO A 362 33.28 -1.61 -16.52
C PRO A 362 33.50 -3.00 -15.91
N LEU A 363 34.73 -3.54 -16.09
CA LEU A 363 35.06 -4.89 -15.66
C LEU A 363 36.30 -4.89 -14.76
N PRO A 364 36.22 -4.44 -13.48
CA PRO A 364 37.31 -4.61 -12.54
C PRO A 364 37.50 -6.09 -12.17
N SER A 365 38.54 -6.41 -11.41
CA SER A 365 38.73 -7.79 -10.93
C SER A 365 37.53 -8.29 -10.14
N ILE A 366 37.26 -9.59 -10.14
CA ILE A 366 36.16 -10.23 -9.40
C ILE A 366 36.17 -9.85 -7.91
N GLU A 367 37.37 -9.73 -7.34
CA GLU A 367 37.50 -9.31 -5.93
C GLU A 367 36.97 -7.90 -5.73
N ILE A 368 37.27 -6.96 -6.61
CA ILE A 368 36.73 -5.59 -6.53
C ILE A 368 35.21 -5.58 -6.78
N GLN A 369 34.73 -6.36 -7.76
CA GLN A 369 33.29 -6.50 -8.00
C GLN A 369 32.57 -6.98 -6.74
N ASN A 370 33.07 -8.03 -6.07
CA ASN A 370 32.47 -8.58 -4.86
C ASN A 370 32.48 -7.56 -3.69
N ARG A 371 33.54 -6.78 -3.54
CA ARG A 371 33.59 -5.71 -2.51
C ARG A 371 32.53 -4.63 -2.78
N ILE A 372 32.38 -4.20 -4.02
CA ILE A 372 31.35 -3.23 -4.42
C ILE A 372 29.94 -3.79 -4.17
N VAL A 373 29.70 -5.03 -4.57
CA VAL A 373 28.41 -5.73 -4.36
C VAL A 373 28.06 -5.78 -2.87
N ASN A 374 29.00 -6.18 -2.00
CA ASN A 374 28.75 -6.25 -0.55
C ASN A 374 28.31 -4.90 0.04
N VAL A 375 28.91 -3.81 -0.42
CA VAL A 375 28.49 -2.46 0.03
C VAL A 375 27.12 -2.11 -0.49
N LEU A 376 26.86 -2.29 -1.79
CA LEU A 376 25.60 -1.89 -2.42
C LEU A 376 24.43 -2.75 -1.98
N ASP A 377 24.63 -4.07 -1.78
CA ASP A 377 23.60 -4.97 -1.28
C ASP A 377 23.18 -4.63 0.15
N ASN A 378 24.12 -4.19 1.00
CA ASN A 378 23.79 -3.72 2.35
C ASN A 378 22.93 -2.45 2.31
N PHE A 379 23.24 -1.50 1.42
CA PHE A 379 22.38 -0.33 1.23
C PHE A 379 20.99 -0.70 0.70
N GLU A 380 20.94 -1.61 -0.28
CA GLU A 380 19.66 -2.05 -0.86
C GLU A 380 18.77 -2.72 0.20
N LYS A 381 19.33 -3.59 1.06
CA LYS A 381 18.59 -4.21 2.16
C LYS A 381 17.95 -3.19 3.09
N ILE A 382 18.69 -2.16 3.50
CA ILE A 382 18.15 -1.11 4.38
C ILE A 382 16.99 -0.36 3.72
N CYS A 383 17.06 -0.17 2.39
CA CYS A 383 16.08 0.62 1.64
C CYS A 383 14.85 -0.17 1.17
N SER A 384 14.95 -1.48 0.99
CA SER A 384 13.94 -2.28 0.30
C SER A 384 13.50 -3.55 1.02
N ASP A 385 14.22 -3.99 2.07
CA ASP A 385 13.82 -5.19 2.79
C ASP A 385 12.58 -4.92 3.64
N LEU A 386 11.48 -5.59 3.27
CA LEU A 386 10.19 -5.48 3.96
C LEU A 386 10.15 -6.23 5.30
N ASN A 387 11.19 -7.00 5.63
CA ASN A 387 11.23 -7.78 6.88
C ASN A 387 12.13 -7.16 7.94
N ILE A 388 13.23 -6.51 7.54
CA ILE A 388 14.24 -5.99 8.47
C ILE A 388 14.66 -4.54 8.19
N GLY A 389 14.21 -3.94 7.06
CA GLY A 389 14.58 -2.58 6.67
C GLY A 389 13.64 -1.51 7.23
N LEU A 390 13.89 -0.26 6.84
CA LEU A 390 13.02 0.88 7.21
C LEU A 390 11.54 0.69 6.82
N PRO A 391 11.17 0.05 5.70
CA PRO A 391 9.78 -0.26 5.41
C PRO A 391 9.13 -1.17 6.45
N ALA A 392 9.86 -2.18 6.94
CA ALA A 392 9.38 -3.08 7.99
C ALA A 392 9.10 -2.34 9.30
N GLU A 393 9.97 -1.41 9.68
CA GLU A 393 9.79 -0.59 10.89
C GLU A 393 8.54 0.30 10.78
N ILE A 394 8.31 0.92 9.61
CA ILE A 394 7.10 1.73 9.37
C ILE A 394 5.83 0.88 9.55
N GLU A 395 5.79 -0.31 8.97
CA GLU A 395 4.65 -1.22 9.08
C GLU A 395 4.46 -1.73 10.52
N ALA A 396 5.55 -2.07 11.21
CA ALA A 396 5.49 -2.53 12.60
C ALA A 396 4.92 -1.46 13.53
N ARG A 397 5.30 -0.19 13.36
CA ARG A 397 4.75 0.92 14.15
C ARG A 397 3.28 1.15 13.89
N GLN A 398 2.83 1.00 12.65
CA GLN A 398 1.42 1.10 12.31
C GLN A 398 0.60 -0.02 13.00
N LYS A 399 1.06 -1.27 12.93
CA LYS A 399 0.42 -2.40 13.61
C LYS A 399 0.39 -2.24 15.14
N GLN A 400 1.48 -1.73 15.71
CA GLN A 400 1.57 -1.44 17.14
C GLN A 400 0.53 -0.39 17.56
N TYR A 401 0.38 0.69 16.80
CA TYR A 401 -0.64 1.70 17.03
C TYR A 401 -2.06 1.11 17.00
N GLU A 402 -2.38 0.33 15.97
CA GLU A 402 -3.69 -0.30 15.82
C GLU A 402 -4.02 -1.22 17.00
N TYR A 403 -3.04 -2.01 17.45
CA TYR A 403 -3.19 -2.89 18.61
C TYR A 403 -3.52 -2.10 19.90
N TYR A 404 -2.75 -1.03 20.20
CA TYR A 404 -2.99 -0.24 21.40
C TYR A 404 -4.29 0.55 21.33
N ARG A 405 -4.65 1.10 20.17
CA ARG A 405 -5.94 1.74 19.94
C ARG A 405 -7.09 0.78 20.29
N ASP A 406 -7.07 -0.40 19.70
CA ASP A 406 -8.13 -1.38 19.88
C ASP A 406 -8.20 -1.87 21.34
N LYS A 407 -7.06 -2.02 22.01
CA LYS A 407 -6.99 -2.38 23.43
C LYS A 407 -7.60 -1.29 24.35
N LEU A 408 -7.36 -0.02 24.06
CA LEU A 408 -7.93 1.10 24.84
C LEU A 408 -9.43 1.27 24.65
N LEU A 409 -9.99 0.77 23.55
CA LEU A 409 -11.41 0.83 23.22
C LEU A 409 -12.20 -0.42 23.65
N THR A 410 -11.56 -1.39 24.31
CA THR A 410 -12.18 -2.63 24.77
C THR A 410 -12.52 -2.53 26.25
N PHE A 411 -13.78 -2.79 26.61
CA PHE A 411 -14.30 -2.77 27.98
C PHE A 411 -14.99 -4.08 28.32
N ALA A 412 -15.09 -4.39 29.64
CA ALA A 412 -16.00 -5.41 30.12
C ALA A 412 -17.44 -4.86 30.05
N GLU A 413 -18.38 -5.68 29.55
CA GLU A 413 -19.80 -5.33 29.49
C GLU A 413 -20.43 -5.55 30.86
N ILE A 414 -21.39 -4.67 31.28
CA ILE A 414 -22.12 -4.83 32.51
C ILE A 414 -22.88 -6.17 32.53
N GLY A 415 -22.64 -6.97 33.58
CA GLY A 415 -23.26 -8.28 33.73
C GLY A 415 -22.50 -9.45 33.07
N ASN A 416 -21.45 -9.22 32.33
CA ASN A 416 -20.54 -10.25 31.86
C ASN A 416 -19.27 -10.24 32.69
N THR A 417 -19.05 -11.32 33.47
CA THR A 417 -17.82 -11.52 34.24
C THR A 417 -16.68 -11.88 33.29
N ILE A 418 -16.17 -10.92 32.54
CA ILE A 418 -14.97 -11.09 31.74
C ILE A 418 -13.78 -10.62 32.58
N LEU A 419 -12.76 -11.48 32.65
CA LEU A 419 -11.49 -11.29 33.35
C LEU A 419 -10.99 -9.83 33.29
N SER A 420 -10.60 -9.31 34.44
CA SER A 420 -10.05 -7.95 34.54
C SER A 420 -8.87 -7.76 33.58
N ARG A 421 -8.60 -6.53 33.12
CA ARG A 421 -7.42 -6.21 32.29
C ARG A 421 -6.10 -6.78 32.84
N ALA A 422 -6.00 -6.90 34.16
CA ALA A 422 -4.84 -7.47 34.84
C ALA A 422 -4.72 -9.00 34.64
N GLU A 423 -5.83 -9.71 34.53
CA GLU A 423 -5.87 -11.16 34.29
C GLU A 423 -5.62 -11.48 32.82
N GLN A 424 -6.11 -10.65 31.90
CA GLN A 424 -5.79 -10.76 30.47
C GLN A 424 -4.30 -10.53 30.19
N SER A 425 -3.65 -9.55 30.86
CA SER A 425 -2.20 -9.33 30.76
C SER A 425 -1.38 -10.48 31.33
N ARG A 426 -1.87 -11.22 32.31
CA ARG A 426 -1.19 -12.41 32.87
C ARG A 426 -1.33 -13.65 32.00
N ALA A 427 -2.48 -13.80 31.33
CA ALA A 427 -2.72 -14.90 30.40
C ALA A 427 -1.89 -14.77 29.08
N GLU A 428 -1.54 -13.55 28.70
CA GLU A 428 -0.67 -13.27 27.53
C GLU A 428 0.83 -13.39 27.82
N GLN A 429 1.23 -13.52 29.12
CA GLN A 429 2.64 -13.65 29.56
C GLN A 429 2.99 -15.09 30.02
N SER A 430 2.05 -16.01 30.02
CA SER A 430 2.23 -17.43 30.28
C SER A 430 2.13 -18.26 29.00
#